data_61002889126c1c5a9f1bbae1464c32b7
#
_entry.id   61002889126c1c5a9f1bbae1464c32b7
#
_cell.length_a   1.000
_cell.length_b   1.000
_cell.length_c   1.000
_cell.angle_alpha   90.00
_cell.angle_beta   90.00
_cell.angle_gamma   90.00
#
_symmetry.space_group_name_H-M   'P 1'
#
loop_
_entity.id
_entity.type
_entity.pdbx_description
1 polymer ?
#
loop_
_entity_poly.entity_id
_entity_poly.type
_entity_poly.pdbx_seq_one_letter_code
_entity_poly.pdbx_strand_id
1 'polypeptide(L)'
;MEVGLLANEKDQIVLEDEQVYDQEMLDKLLHENHIGEFREEFLAMHTYEQSEYFEDSDEDIRQKMFEVLSPEEVADFFEQLEIDEEAYEALFDTMDATYASKVLENMSYDNAVDIMNQLSKQKIVSLLTLMNREDAKEIKALLHYEEDTAGGIMTTEYISLKSTMPVKEALMHVKEQAPDAETIYVIFAVNEHKQLAGVLSLRDLIVAENDAYIEDIM
;
A
#
# COMPACT_ATOMS: atom_id res chain seq x y z
N MET A 1 44.55 -31.38 24.43
CA MET A 1 43.83 -31.54 23.17
C MET A 1 43.14 -30.19 22.89
N GLU A 2 43.84 -29.36 22.19
CA GLU A 2 43.35 -28.04 21.75
C GLU A 2 42.47 -28.25 20.53
N VAL A 3 41.23 -27.83 20.61
CA VAL A 3 40.34 -27.71 19.46
C VAL A 3 40.48 -26.29 18.93
N GLY A 4 41.31 -26.14 17.89
CA GLY A 4 41.50 -24.88 17.20
C GLY A 4 40.20 -24.55 16.40
N LEU A 5 39.54 -23.47 16.80
CA LEU A 5 38.55 -22.79 15.99
C LEU A 5 39.30 -21.98 14.90
N LEU A 6 39.35 -22.51 13.69
CA LEU A 6 39.65 -21.71 12.50
C LEU A 6 38.35 -20.99 12.10
N ALA A 7 38.28 -19.73 12.44
CA ALA A 7 37.34 -18.81 11.84
C ALA A 7 37.75 -18.62 10.36
N ASN A 8 36.93 -19.09 9.45
CA ASN A 8 37.07 -18.79 8.04
C ASN A 8 36.17 -17.60 7.69
N GLU A 9 36.80 -16.60 7.10
CA GLU A 9 36.16 -15.37 6.62
C GLU A 9 35.21 -15.66 5.46
N LYS A 10 34.08 -14.95 5.47
CA LYS A 10 33.22 -14.70 4.31
C LYS A 10 32.43 -15.88 3.77
N ASP A 11 31.44 -16.34 4.50
CA ASP A 11 30.19 -16.73 3.88
C ASP A 11 29.23 -15.53 4.00
N GLN A 12 29.34 -14.59 3.07
CA GLN A 12 28.18 -13.82 2.61
C GLN A 12 27.25 -14.86 1.99
N ILE A 13 26.17 -15.17 2.70
CA ILE A 13 25.01 -15.80 2.08
C ILE A 13 24.49 -14.73 1.13
N VAL A 14 24.92 -14.80 -0.12
CA VAL A 14 24.19 -14.19 -1.23
C VAL A 14 22.98 -15.12 -1.34
N LEU A 15 21.86 -14.68 -0.79
CA LEU A 15 20.57 -15.18 -1.23
C LEU A 15 20.53 -14.76 -2.70
N GLU A 16 20.82 -15.69 -3.62
CA GLU A 16 20.37 -15.56 -4.99
C GLU A 16 18.85 -15.42 -4.85
N ASP A 17 18.29 -14.31 -5.30
CA ASP A 17 16.84 -14.12 -5.45
C ASP A 17 16.40 -15.22 -6.43
N GLU A 18 16.04 -16.40 -5.90
CA GLU A 18 15.33 -17.40 -6.68
C GLU A 18 13.96 -16.79 -6.99
N GLN A 19 13.76 -16.39 -8.22
CA GLN A 19 12.45 -16.04 -8.76
C GLN A 19 11.45 -17.12 -8.34
N VAL A 20 10.52 -16.76 -7.46
CA VAL A 20 9.56 -17.71 -6.87
C VAL A 20 8.41 -18.01 -7.84
N TYR A 21 8.26 -17.20 -8.90
CA TYR A 21 7.23 -17.33 -9.93
C TYR A 21 7.80 -17.72 -11.30
N ASP A 22 7.00 -18.39 -12.12
CA ASP A 22 7.36 -18.79 -13.50
C ASP A 22 6.86 -17.71 -14.49
N GLN A 23 7.76 -16.75 -14.82
CA GLN A 23 7.47 -15.65 -15.74
C GLN A 23 7.00 -16.14 -17.11
N GLU A 24 7.70 -17.15 -17.69
CA GLU A 24 7.36 -17.68 -19.02
C GLU A 24 5.94 -18.28 -19.03
N MET A 25 5.54 -18.91 -17.94
CA MET A 25 4.19 -19.47 -17.79
C MET A 25 3.15 -18.33 -17.73
N LEU A 26 3.36 -17.30 -16.92
CA LEU A 26 2.43 -16.17 -16.78
C LEU A 26 2.28 -15.40 -18.10
N ASP A 27 3.37 -15.12 -18.78
CA ASP A 27 3.36 -14.48 -20.11
C ASP A 27 2.58 -15.30 -21.14
N LYS A 28 2.78 -16.62 -21.14
CA LYS A 28 2.06 -17.54 -22.01
C LYS A 28 0.56 -17.53 -21.73
N LEU A 29 0.14 -17.53 -20.45
CA LEU A 29 -1.26 -17.49 -20.08
C LEU A 29 -1.95 -16.23 -20.60
N LEU A 30 -1.29 -15.07 -20.51
CA LEU A 30 -1.77 -13.82 -21.07
C LEU A 30 -1.81 -13.83 -22.60
N HIS A 31 -0.77 -14.36 -23.26
CA HIS A 31 -0.72 -14.44 -24.72
C HIS A 31 -1.77 -15.38 -25.31
N GLU A 32 -2.03 -16.52 -24.65
CA GLU A 32 -3.04 -17.51 -25.06
C GLU A 32 -4.46 -17.13 -24.59
N ASN A 33 -4.62 -15.97 -23.90
CA ASN A 33 -5.90 -15.47 -23.36
C ASN A 33 -6.54 -16.43 -22.33
N HIS A 34 -5.71 -17.13 -21.56
CA HIS A 34 -6.12 -17.97 -20.43
C HIS A 34 -6.26 -17.12 -19.16
N ILE A 35 -7.14 -16.09 -19.22
CA ILE A 35 -7.27 -15.02 -18.21
C ILE A 35 -7.58 -15.59 -16.81
N GLY A 36 -8.44 -16.62 -16.72
CA GLY A 36 -8.80 -17.21 -15.43
C GLY A 36 -7.63 -17.85 -14.72
N GLU A 37 -6.81 -18.61 -15.46
CA GLU A 37 -5.60 -19.27 -14.96
C GLU A 37 -4.52 -18.23 -14.58
N PHE A 38 -4.31 -17.21 -15.43
CA PHE A 38 -3.39 -16.11 -15.13
C PHE A 38 -3.78 -15.41 -13.82
N ARG A 39 -5.04 -15.04 -13.64
CA ARG A 39 -5.50 -14.36 -12.42
C ARG A 39 -5.35 -15.24 -11.18
N GLU A 40 -5.64 -16.55 -11.28
CA GLU A 40 -5.47 -17.50 -10.18
C GLU A 40 -4.02 -17.58 -9.73
N GLU A 41 -3.08 -17.75 -10.67
CA GLU A 41 -1.64 -17.82 -10.38
C GLU A 41 -1.06 -16.49 -9.92
N PHE A 42 -1.33 -15.39 -10.64
CA PHE A 42 -0.80 -14.08 -10.33
C PHE A 42 -1.30 -13.53 -8.98
N LEU A 43 -2.58 -13.62 -8.69
CA LEU A 43 -3.15 -13.12 -7.43
C LEU A 43 -2.84 -14.03 -6.22
N ALA A 44 -2.32 -15.23 -6.44
CA ALA A 44 -1.78 -16.08 -5.37
C ALA A 44 -0.36 -15.69 -4.94
N MET A 45 0.36 -14.92 -5.76
CA MET A 45 1.69 -14.39 -5.45
C MET A 45 1.63 -13.31 -4.37
N HIS A 46 2.74 -13.11 -3.65
CA HIS A 46 2.86 -11.95 -2.77
C HIS A 46 2.91 -10.66 -3.60
N THR A 47 2.39 -9.54 -3.06
CA THR A 47 2.34 -8.24 -3.78
C THR A 47 3.72 -7.76 -4.25
N TYR A 48 4.77 -8.05 -3.51
CA TYR A 48 6.16 -7.80 -3.92
C TYR A 48 6.54 -8.60 -5.19
N GLU A 49 6.21 -9.88 -5.27
CA GLU A 49 6.47 -10.72 -6.46
C GLU A 49 5.62 -10.27 -7.65
N GLN A 50 4.41 -9.79 -7.40
CA GLN A 50 3.54 -9.20 -8.43
C GLN A 50 4.15 -7.93 -9.01
N SER A 51 4.74 -7.05 -8.16
CA SER A 51 5.43 -5.85 -8.62
C SER A 51 6.68 -6.18 -9.42
N GLU A 52 7.52 -7.12 -8.97
CA GLU A 52 8.69 -7.58 -9.72
C GLU A 52 8.30 -8.15 -11.09
N TYR A 53 7.28 -9.02 -11.16
CA TYR A 53 6.78 -9.52 -12.44
C TYR A 53 6.32 -8.39 -13.36
N PHE A 54 5.60 -7.41 -12.83
CA PHE A 54 5.16 -6.25 -13.60
C PHE A 54 6.34 -5.39 -14.10
N GLU A 55 7.35 -5.15 -13.26
CA GLU A 55 8.55 -4.37 -13.60
C GLU A 55 9.39 -5.05 -14.68
N ASP A 56 9.52 -6.37 -14.63
CA ASP A 56 10.26 -7.18 -15.60
C ASP A 56 9.48 -7.43 -16.91
N SER A 57 8.17 -7.17 -16.91
CA SER A 57 7.31 -7.39 -18.07
C SER A 57 7.49 -6.31 -19.13
N ASP A 58 7.34 -6.71 -20.39
CA ASP A 58 7.29 -5.78 -21.50
C ASP A 58 5.96 -5.00 -21.59
N GLU A 59 5.90 -3.97 -22.44
CA GLU A 59 4.74 -3.10 -22.56
C GLU A 59 3.47 -3.85 -23.00
N ASP A 60 3.59 -4.87 -23.86
CA ASP A 60 2.46 -5.67 -24.34
C ASP A 60 1.85 -6.51 -23.19
N ILE A 61 2.68 -7.06 -22.31
CA ILE A 61 2.24 -7.80 -21.12
C ILE A 61 1.58 -6.86 -20.13
N ARG A 62 2.20 -5.72 -19.81
CA ARG A 62 1.62 -4.71 -18.90
C ARG A 62 0.25 -4.23 -19.38
N GLN A 63 0.10 -3.98 -20.69
CA GLN A 63 -1.19 -3.60 -21.28
C GLN A 63 -2.26 -4.67 -21.07
N LYS A 64 -1.93 -5.94 -21.29
CA LYS A 64 -2.85 -7.05 -21.04
C LYS A 64 -3.19 -7.19 -19.56
N MET A 65 -2.24 -6.93 -18.66
CA MET A 65 -2.51 -6.92 -17.22
C MET A 65 -3.57 -5.87 -16.88
N PHE A 66 -3.48 -4.65 -17.42
CA PHE A 66 -4.51 -3.61 -17.21
C PHE A 66 -5.89 -3.95 -17.82
N GLU A 67 -5.94 -4.82 -18.83
CA GLU A 67 -7.20 -5.29 -19.41
C GLU A 67 -7.87 -6.37 -18.56
N VAL A 68 -7.08 -7.16 -17.81
CA VAL A 68 -7.57 -8.35 -17.11
C VAL A 68 -7.64 -8.21 -15.59
N LEU A 69 -6.88 -7.28 -15.00
CA LEU A 69 -6.89 -6.99 -13.58
C LEU A 69 -7.79 -5.80 -13.26
N SER A 70 -8.43 -5.83 -12.10
CA SER A 70 -9.19 -4.67 -11.61
C SER A 70 -8.25 -3.57 -11.10
N PRO A 71 -8.71 -2.30 -11.04
CA PRO A 71 -7.92 -1.23 -10.44
C PRO A 71 -7.48 -1.49 -9.00
N GLU A 72 -8.30 -2.17 -8.20
CA GLU A 72 -7.98 -2.58 -6.82
C GLU A 72 -6.80 -3.56 -6.79
N GLU A 73 -6.85 -4.61 -7.63
CA GLU A 73 -5.77 -5.60 -7.73
C GLU A 73 -4.45 -5.01 -8.23
N VAL A 74 -4.52 -3.97 -9.08
CA VAL A 74 -3.32 -3.25 -9.53
C VAL A 74 -2.80 -2.32 -8.45
N ALA A 75 -3.66 -1.66 -7.69
CA ALA A 75 -3.27 -0.80 -6.58
C ALA A 75 -2.44 -1.56 -5.53
N ASP A 76 -2.85 -2.79 -5.18
CA ASP A 76 -2.19 -3.62 -4.17
C ASP A 76 -0.68 -3.83 -4.44
N PHE A 77 -0.28 -4.07 -5.69
CA PHE A 77 1.13 -4.26 -6.02
C PHE A 77 1.81 -2.96 -6.48
N PHE A 78 1.07 -1.94 -6.92
CA PHE A 78 1.64 -0.64 -7.27
C PHE A 78 2.25 0.07 -6.07
N GLU A 79 1.77 -0.20 -4.86
CA GLU A 79 2.38 0.29 -3.61
C GLU A 79 3.79 -0.29 -3.35
N GLN A 80 4.17 -1.34 -4.06
CA GLN A 80 5.48 -2.00 -3.97
C GLN A 80 6.39 -1.71 -5.18
N LEU A 81 5.94 -0.89 -6.16
CA LEU A 81 6.74 -0.61 -7.36
C LEU A 81 8.00 0.20 -7.05
N GLU A 82 9.13 -0.30 -7.52
CA GLU A 82 10.45 0.35 -7.41
C GLU A 82 10.94 0.79 -8.80
N ILE A 83 10.21 1.67 -9.48
CA ILE A 83 10.59 2.20 -10.79
C ILE A 83 11.15 3.62 -10.69
N ASP A 84 11.97 4.02 -11.68
CA ASP A 84 12.51 5.37 -11.75
C ASP A 84 11.39 6.42 -11.84
N GLU A 85 11.56 7.57 -11.17
CA GLU A 85 10.58 8.66 -11.15
C GLU A 85 10.10 9.06 -12.56
N GLU A 86 11.01 9.12 -13.53
CA GLU A 86 10.69 9.45 -14.93
C GLU A 86 9.82 8.37 -15.62
N ALA A 87 9.81 7.14 -15.11
CA ALA A 87 9.05 6.03 -15.68
C ALA A 87 7.55 6.10 -15.33
N TYR A 88 7.19 6.74 -14.20
CA TYR A 88 5.78 6.88 -13.80
C TYR A 88 4.94 7.65 -14.82
N GLU A 89 5.46 8.78 -15.37
CA GLU A 89 4.73 9.55 -16.38
C GLU A 89 4.44 8.68 -17.62
N ALA A 90 5.44 7.91 -18.09
CA ALA A 90 5.27 7.02 -19.24
C ALA A 90 4.30 5.87 -18.93
N LEU A 91 4.39 5.26 -17.75
CA LEU A 91 3.49 4.18 -17.32
C LEU A 91 2.03 4.66 -17.29
N PHE A 92 1.76 5.81 -16.69
CA PHE A 92 0.43 6.39 -16.62
C PHE A 92 -0.10 6.90 -17.98
N ASP A 93 0.78 7.09 -18.99
CA ASP A 93 0.37 7.38 -20.38
C ASP A 93 -0.15 6.12 -21.10
N THR A 94 0.22 4.93 -20.65
CA THR A 94 -0.26 3.67 -21.23
C THR A 94 -1.64 3.25 -20.73
N MET A 95 -2.12 3.82 -19.62
CA MET A 95 -3.42 3.49 -19.02
C MET A 95 -4.53 4.37 -19.55
N ASP A 96 -5.76 3.83 -19.62
CA ASP A 96 -6.95 4.68 -19.68
C ASP A 96 -7.02 5.58 -18.44
N ALA A 97 -7.31 6.87 -18.61
CA ALA A 97 -7.28 7.83 -17.52
C ALA A 97 -8.30 7.51 -16.40
N THR A 98 -9.44 6.90 -16.74
CA THR A 98 -10.44 6.47 -15.75
C THR A 98 -9.92 5.29 -14.95
N TYR A 99 -9.27 4.34 -15.62
CA TYR A 99 -8.64 3.19 -14.97
C TYR A 99 -7.51 3.65 -14.03
N ALA A 100 -6.59 4.48 -14.51
CA ALA A 100 -5.49 5.03 -13.72
C ALA A 100 -5.99 5.81 -12.47
N SER A 101 -7.05 6.60 -12.64
CA SER A 101 -7.72 7.30 -11.54
C SER A 101 -8.27 6.32 -10.48
N LYS A 102 -8.83 5.18 -10.91
CA LYS A 102 -9.34 4.14 -10.02
C LYS A 102 -8.22 3.35 -9.32
N VAL A 103 -7.08 3.14 -9.97
CA VAL A 103 -5.91 2.55 -9.30
C VAL A 103 -5.48 3.44 -8.14
N LEU A 104 -5.29 4.74 -8.39
CA LEU A 104 -4.90 5.69 -7.34
C LEU A 104 -5.96 5.87 -6.23
N GLU A 105 -7.25 5.70 -6.51
CA GLU A 105 -8.32 5.71 -5.50
C GLU A 105 -8.27 4.49 -4.55
N ASN A 106 -7.67 3.37 -4.99
CA ASN A 106 -7.57 2.14 -4.20
C ASN A 106 -6.22 2.00 -3.49
N MET A 107 -5.28 2.92 -3.72
CA MET A 107 -4.01 3.00 -2.98
C MET A 107 -4.19 3.77 -1.68
N SER A 108 -3.27 3.59 -0.72
CA SER A 108 -3.13 4.53 0.40
C SER A 108 -2.84 5.94 -0.11
N TYR A 109 -3.39 6.97 0.55
CA TYR A 109 -3.34 8.34 0.02
C TYR A 109 -1.94 8.92 -0.07
N ASP A 110 -1.03 8.55 0.82
CA ASP A 110 0.37 8.95 0.77
C ASP A 110 1.09 8.31 -0.43
N ASN A 111 0.95 7.01 -0.66
CA ASN A 111 1.50 6.34 -1.84
C ASN A 111 0.93 6.90 -3.15
N ALA A 112 -0.38 7.18 -3.20
CA ALA A 112 -1.01 7.82 -4.35
C ALA A 112 -0.43 9.23 -4.61
N VAL A 113 -0.13 9.98 -3.55
CA VAL A 113 0.49 11.31 -3.63
C VAL A 113 1.93 11.23 -4.11
N ASP A 114 2.71 10.26 -3.63
CA ASP A 114 4.09 10.04 -4.04
C ASP A 114 4.17 9.75 -5.55
N ILE A 115 3.31 8.88 -6.06
CA ILE A 115 3.19 8.65 -7.51
C ILE A 115 2.75 9.93 -8.23
N MET A 116 1.74 10.64 -7.74
CA MET A 116 1.26 11.86 -8.38
C MET A 116 2.31 12.96 -8.45
N ASN A 117 3.19 13.06 -7.47
CA ASN A 117 4.28 14.04 -7.48
C ASN A 117 5.26 13.81 -8.64
N GLN A 118 5.32 12.57 -9.18
CA GLN A 118 6.12 12.22 -10.36
C GLN A 118 5.41 12.51 -11.69
N LEU A 119 4.13 12.92 -11.65
CA LEU A 119 3.33 13.18 -12.85
C LEU A 119 3.28 14.67 -13.20
N SER A 120 3.04 14.97 -14.48
CA SER A 120 2.80 16.35 -14.92
C SER A 120 1.54 16.95 -14.27
N LYS A 121 1.57 18.25 -13.98
CA LYS A 121 0.43 18.97 -13.40
C LYS A 121 -0.87 18.79 -14.16
N GLN A 122 -0.80 18.64 -15.49
CA GLN A 122 -1.97 18.43 -16.34
C GLN A 122 -2.59 17.04 -16.07
N LYS A 123 -1.74 16.02 -15.93
CA LYS A 123 -2.16 14.66 -15.64
C LYS A 123 -2.77 14.57 -14.25
N ILE A 124 -2.13 15.16 -13.23
CA ILE A 124 -2.67 15.24 -11.85
C ILE A 124 -4.09 15.82 -11.86
N VAL A 125 -4.30 16.97 -12.52
CA VAL A 125 -5.63 17.61 -12.61
C VAL A 125 -6.65 16.69 -13.30
N SER A 126 -6.24 16.00 -14.36
CA SER A 126 -7.10 15.05 -15.09
C SER A 126 -7.52 13.89 -14.20
N LEU A 127 -6.57 13.26 -13.51
CA LEU A 127 -6.82 12.12 -12.61
C LEU A 127 -7.73 12.53 -11.44
N LEU A 128 -7.42 13.62 -10.75
CA LEU A 128 -8.25 14.15 -9.65
C LEU A 128 -9.68 14.52 -10.09
N THR A 129 -9.88 14.87 -11.36
CA THR A 129 -11.22 15.18 -11.88
C THR A 129 -12.07 13.92 -12.11
N LEU A 130 -11.40 12.79 -12.38
CA LEU A 130 -12.03 11.49 -12.63
C LEU A 130 -12.28 10.70 -11.33
N MET A 131 -11.53 11.00 -10.26
CA MET A 131 -11.68 10.40 -8.94
C MET A 131 -13.04 10.73 -8.31
N ASN A 132 -13.48 9.90 -7.38
CA ASN A 132 -14.58 10.26 -6.51
C ASN A 132 -14.21 11.49 -5.67
N ARG A 133 -15.24 12.20 -5.18
CA ARG A 133 -15.05 13.51 -4.56
C ARG A 133 -14.30 13.46 -3.21
N GLU A 134 -14.42 12.38 -2.49
CA GLU A 134 -13.85 12.22 -1.15
C GLU A 134 -12.36 11.95 -1.25
N ASP A 135 -11.94 10.96 -2.02
CA ASP A 135 -10.54 10.63 -2.23
C ASP A 135 -9.78 11.77 -2.92
N ALA A 136 -10.37 12.38 -3.96
CA ALA A 136 -9.78 13.54 -4.61
C ALA A 136 -9.54 14.72 -3.65
N LYS A 137 -10.37 14.88 -2.61
CA LYS A 137 -10.20 15.92 -1.61
C LYS A 137 -9.04 15.60 -0.66
N GLU A 138 -8.94 14.36 -0.18
CA GLU A 138 -7.88 13.93 0.74
C GLU A 138 -6.51 13.94 0.04
N ILE A 139 -6.40 13.31 -1.13
CA ILE A 139 -5.18 13.33 -1.96
C ILE A 139 -4.75 14.78 -2.28
N LYS A 140 -5.69 15.64 -2.70
CA LYS A 140 -5.39 17.06 -2.96
C LYS A 140 -4.90 17.81 -1.74
N ALA A 141 -5.35 17.47 -0.53
CA ALA A 141 -4.88 18.09 0.69
C ALA A 141 -3.43 17.68 0.98
N LEU A 142 -3.04 16.44 0.72
CA LEU A 142 -1.68 15.93 0.89
C LEU A 142 -0.71 16.49 -0.15
N LEU A 143 -1.11 16.61 -1.42
CA LEU A 143 -0.32 17.21 -2.52
C LEU A 143 0.15 18.66 -2.25
N HIS A 144 -0.32 19.30 -1.18
CA HIS A 144 0.10 20.65 -0.79
C HIS A 144 1.37 20.69 0.05
N TYR A 145 1.77 19.54 0.61
CA TYR A 145 2.96 19.46 1.44
C TYR A 145 4.22 19.21 0.58
N GLU A 146 5.34 19.72 1.03
CA GLU A 146 6.65 19.42 0.43
C GLU A 146 7.10 18.03 0.92
N GLU A 147 7.69 17.22 0.05
CA GLU A 147 8.07 15.82 0.29
C GLU A 147 8.92 15.62 1.55
N ASP A 148 9.93 16.50 1.78
CA ASP A 148 10.83 16.44 2.94
C ASP A 148 10.24 17.01 4.24
N THR A 149 8.92 17.20 4.32
CA THR A 149 8.24 17.71 5.51
C THR A 149 7.44 16.62 6.22
N ALA A 150 7.11 16.84 7.49
CA ALA A 150 6.23 15.93 8.23
C ALA A 150 4.87 15.76 7.54
N GLY A 151 4.38 16.78 6.84
CA GLY A 151 3.15 16.70 6.06
C GLY A 151 3.29 15.86 4.79
N GLY A 152 4.49 15.87 4.16
CA GLY A 152 4.77 15.09 2.96
C GLY A 152 4.94 13.58 3.22
N ILE A 153 5.38 13.22 4.43
CA ILE A 153 5.61 11.81 4.80
C ILE A 153 4.54 11.22 5.73
N MET A 154 3.42 11.94 5.97
CA MET A 154 2.36 11.46 6.85
C MET A 154 1.30 10.72 6.08
N THR A 155 0.73 9.69 6.72
CA THR A 155 -0.57 9.15 6.32
C THR A 155 -1.71 9.85 7.05
N THR A 156 -2.89 9.92 6.42
CA THR A 156 -4.15 10.32 7.06
C THR A 156 -5.06 9.14 7.37
N GLU A 157 -4.66 7.94 6.95
CA GLU A 157 -5.41 6.67 7.07
C GLU A 157 -5.02 5.91 8.34
N TYR A 158 -5.22 6.52 9.49
CA TYR A 158 -4.91 5.96 10.79
C TYR A 158 -6.15 5.81 11.67
N ILE A 159 -6.12 4.85 12.60
CA ILE A 159 -7.19 4.66 13.57
C ILE A 159 -6.99 5.57 14.77
N SER A 160 -8.02 6.37 15.08
CA SER A 160 -8.04 7.20 16.29
C SER A 160 -9.27 6.91 17.15
N LEU A 161 -9.04 6.78 18.46
CA LEU A 161 -10.07 6.53 19.48
C LEU A 161 -10.10 7.67 20.48
N LYS A 162 -11.27 7.95 21.05
CA LYS A 162 -11.36 8.89 22.19
C LYS A 162 -10.77 8.23 23.43
N SER A 163 -9.94 8.94 24.18
CA SER A 163 -9.34 8.45 25.41
C SER A 163 -10.39 8.00 26.47
N THR A 164 -11.57 8.59 26.44
CA THR A 164 -12.70 8.28 27.33
C THR A 164 -13.62 7.17 26.82
N MET A 165 -13.27 6.52 25.69
CA MET A 165 -14.07 5.44 25.11
C MET A 165 -13.85 4.13 25.87
N PRO A 166 -14.91 3.33 26.18
CA PRO A 166 -14.76 1.99 26.73
C PRO A 166 -14.13 1.03 25.69
N VAL A 167 -13.30 0.10 26.16
CA VAL A 167 -12.60 -0.90 25.31
C VAL A 167 -13.56 -1.66 24.38
N LYS A 168 -14.73 -2.05 24.89
CA LYS A 168 -15.74 -2.76 24.08
C LYS A 168 -16.21 -1.93 22.88
N GLU A 169 -16.41 -0.64 23.06
CA GLU A 169 -16.82 0.29 21.98
C GLU A 169 -15.65 0.54 21.02
N ALA A 170 -14.45 0.71 21.57
CA ALA A 170 -13.23 0.89 20.84
C ALA A 170 -12.92 -0.27 19.87
N LEU A 171 -13.11 -1.52 20.31
CA LEU A 171 -12.96 -2.70 19.45
C LEU A 171 -13.94 -2.72 18.27
N MET A 172 -15.16 -2.24 18.47
CA MET A 172 -16.12 -2.12 17.37
C MET A 172 -15.68 -1.02 16.38
N HIS A 173 -15.23 0.10 16.92
CA HIS A 173 -14.75 1.23 16.11
C HIS A 173 -13.53 0.86 15.26
N VAL A 174 -12.57 0.13 15.85
CA VAL A 174 -11.41 -0.39 15.11
C VAL A 174 -11.85 -1.31 13.97
N LYS A 175 -12.82 -2.20 14.19
CA LYS A 175 -13.33 -3.08 13.13
C LYS A 175 -14.02 -2.34 11.98
N GLU A 176 -14.66 -1.22 12.30
CA GLU A 176 -15.32 -0.37 11.29
C GLU A 176 -14.31 0.42 10.46
N GLN A 177 -13.21 0.88 11.08
CA GLN A 177 -12.18 1.69 10.42
C GLN A 177 -11.04 0.84 9.80
N ALA A 178 -10.90 -0.43 10.19
CA ALA A 178 -9.80 -1.28 9.75
C ALA A 178 -9.68 -1.44 8.22
N PRO A 179 -10.77 -1.47 7.42
CA PRO A 179 -10.65 -1.55 5.97
C PRO A 179 -10.00 -0.32 5.32
N ASP A 180 -10.14 0.86 5.95
CA ASP A 180 -9.68 2.14 5.41
C ASP A 180 -8.40 2.63 6.10
N ALA A 181 -7.79 1.81 6.96
CA ALA A 181 -6.60 2.19 7.71
C ALA A 181 -5.36 1.51 7.14
N GLU A 182 -4.30 2.28 6.86
CA GLU A 182 -3.00 1.78 6.42
C GLU A 182 -2.43 0.72 7.39
N THR A 183 -2.63 0.93 8.70
CA THR A 183 -2.27 -0.06 9.73
C THR A 183 -3.27 -0.10 10.87
N ILE A 184 -3.53 -1.31 11.37
CA ILE A 184 -4.36 -1.53 12.57
C ILE A 184 -3.52 -1.80 13.84
N TYR A 185 -2.20 -1.93 13.71
CA TYR A 185 -1.33 -2.33 14.83
C TYR A 185 -1.08 -1.19 15.80
N VAL A 186 -1.08 0.05 15.32
CA VAL A 186 -0.89 1.27 16.11
C VAL A 186 -2.17 2.08 16.09
N ILE A 187 -2.70 2.39 17.27
CA ILE A 187 -3.95 3.12 17.44
C ILE A 187 -3.66 4.37 18.27
N PHE A 188 -4.16 5.51 17.83
CA PHE A 188 -3.95 6.79 18.50
C PHE A 188 -5.13 7.11 19.42
N ALA A 189 -4.85 7.47 20.67
CA ALA A 189 -5.85 7.96 21.59
C ALA A 189 -5.87 9.50 21.56
N VAL A 190 -7.05 10.10 21.40
CA VAL A 190 -7.23 11.56 21.37
C VAL A 190 -8.17 12.02 22.48
N ASN A 191 -7.93 13.23 23.00
CA ASN A 191 -8.81 13.86 23.95
C ASN A 191 -10.04 14.51 23.26
N GLU A 192 -10.91 15.16 24.04
CA GLU A 192 -12.11 15.86 23.55
C GLU A 192 -11.80 17.01 22.57
N HIS A 193 -10.57 17.54 22.58
CA HIS A 193 -10.09 18.59 21.70
C HIS A 193 -9.37 18.04 20.46
N LYS A 194 -9.46 16.72 20.20
CA LYS A 194 -8.75 16.01 19.12
C LYS A 194 -7.22 16.15 19.19
N GLN A 195 -6.67 16.33 20.38
CA GLN A 195 -5.23 16.33 20.60
C GLN A 195 -4.78 14.93 21.01
N LEU A 196 -3.61 14.50 20.53
CA LEU A 196 -3.01 13.24 20.89
C LEU A 196 -2.85 13.16 22.43
N ALA A 197 -3.46 12.15 23.02
CA ALA A 197 -3.37 11.83 24.45
C ALA A 197 -2.45 10.66 24.74
N GLY A 198 -2.42 9.67 23.85
CA GLY A 198 -1.58 8.48 23.97
C GLY A 198 -1.62 7.61 22.74
N VAL A 199 -0.90 6.50 22.81
CA VAL A 199 -0.83 5.48 21.77
C VAL A 199 -1.01 4.12 22.42
N LEU A 200 -1.72 3.22 21.75
CA LEU A 200 -1.88 1.83 22.19
C LEU A 200 -1.76 0.88 21.00
N SER A 201 -1.42 -0.36 21.27
CA SER A 201 -1.41 -1.39 20.22
C SER A 201 -2.76 -2.10 20.14
N LEU A 202 -3.06 -2.69 18.98
CA LEU A 202 -4.22 -3.59 18.86
C LEU A 202 -4.17 -4.73 19.90
N ARG A 203 -2.97 -5.21 20.27
CA ARG A 203 -2.80 -6.23 21.32
C ARG A 203 -3.31 -5.72 22.67
N ASP A 204 -2.93 -4.49 23.06
CA ASP A 204 -3.34 -3.91 24.35
C ASP A 204 -4.86 -3.80 24.41
N LEU A 205 -5.47 -3.39 23.28
CA LEU A 205 -6.92 -3.32 23.17
C LEU A 205 -7.61 -4.70 23.27
N ILE A 206 -7.03 -5.75 22.66
CA ILE A 206 -7.60 -7.11 22.68
C ILE A 206 -7.51 -7.76 24.06
N VAL A 207 -6.43 -7.51 24.83
CA VAL A 207 -6.21 -8.15 26.13
C VAL A 207 -6.85 -7.38 27.29
N ALA A 208 -7.28 -6.13 27.06
CA ALA A 208 -7.90 -5.30 28.07
C ALA A 208 -9.31 -5.79 28.46
N GLU A 209 -9.75 -5.45 29.65
CA GLU A 209 -11.12 -5.71 30.10
C GLU A 209 -12.12 -4.84 29.34
N ASN A 210 -13.27 -5.39 28.97
CA ASN A 210 -14.27 -4.72 28.14
C ASN A 210 -14.82 -3.40 28.73
N ASP A 211 -14.78 -3.26 30.05
CA ASP A 211 -15.27 -2.11 30.81
C ASP A 211 -14.16 -1.11 31.18
N ALA A 212 -12.90 -1.43 30.89
CA ALA A 212 -11.80 -0.47 31.01
C ALA A 212 -11.95 0.67 29.97
N TYR A 213 -11.34 1.80 30.21
CA TYR A 213 -11.30 2.93 29.30
C TYR A 213 -9.96 2.98 28.56
N ILE A 214 -9.95 3.59 27.37
CA ILE A 214 -8.73 3.73 26.56
C ILE A 214 -7.64 4.48 27.34
N GLU A 215 -7.99 5.48 28.13
CA GLU A 215 -7.04 6.23 28.98
C GLU A 215 -6.33 5.38 30.05
N ASP A 216 -6.89 4.24 30.41
CA ASP A 216 -6.30 3.33 31.38
C ASP A 216 -5.28 2.36 30.75
N ILE A 217 -5.25 2.23 29.42
CA ILE A 217 -4.48 1.22 28.69
C ILE A 217 -3.55 1.80 27.60
N MET A 218 -3.61 3.13 27.35
CA MET A 218 -2.76 3.82 26.36
C MET A 218 -1.35 4.12 26.86
#